data_db5b65e5ab3bcab8eecdf75ebcdfb590
#
_entry.id   db5b65e5ab3bcab8eecdf75ebcdfb590
#
_cell.length_a   1.000
_cell.length_b   1.000
_cell.length_c   1.000
_cell.angle_alpha   90.00
_cell.angle_beta   90.00
_cell.angle_gamma   90.00
#
_symmetry.space_group_name_H-M   'P 1'
#
loop_
_entity.id
_entity.type
_entity.pdbx_description
1 polymer ?
#
loop_
_entity_poly.entity_id
_entity_poly.type
_entity_poly.pdbx_seq_one_letter_code
_entity_poly.pdbx_strand_id
1 'polypeptide(L)'
;MKRTVFFIILIGLGFMCGTAPAQDKILAEGMAAIHSNLVDIARDKAIDNAQRNAVERVVGVMITSSTEVENFQLKLDRILSESRGFINTYRVISEKRDGDMYRVTIEADVGKGKLKERMEAVNLIMMRKSKPRLMIIFGGQAQKDAVAEAAMARYFMSNGFKLVDAEVVRKNRKYENIQTLAGDQRMLAEMSHNFGAEVVIIGSVDCTVNSFTVAGIEVCSNKVTVSVKVMNGDTGEIISTDSESKSAPGMKGDFKLITEETVVKLAKKMMEETLDRWSSELTNTVTVKLLVSGLDSYEDLMRFKNLLSMAVKGFKEMYQRSYVQGRVDLDLEIKGNTQGLADDIAAITVSGGKVKIVKITQNQIEAMLLH
;
A
#
# COMPACT_ATOMS: atom_id res chain seq x y z
N MET A 1 -71.93 -63.00 -1.16
CA MET A 1 -71.83 -61.57 -0.92
C MET A 1 -70.46 -61.23 -0.35
N LYS A 2 -69.49 -60.83 -1.23
CA LYS A 2 -68.16 -60.39 -0.83
C LYS A 2 -68.02 -58.93 -1.23
N ARG A 3 -67.86 -58.04 -0.24
CA ARG A 3 -67.58 -56.61 -0.44
C ARG A 3 -66.08 -56.40 -0.59
N THR A 4 -65.65 -55.98 -1.73
CA THR A 4 -64.24 -55.60 -2.00
C THR A 4 -64.11 -54.09 -1.70
N VAL A 5 -63.25 -53.75 -0.71
CA VAL A 5 -62.89 -52.38 -0.34
C VAL A 5 -61.70 -51.98 -1.16
N PHE A 6 -61.85 -50.95 -1.99
CA PHE A 6 -60.76 -50.35 -2.82
C PHE A 6 -60.05 -49.30 -1.98
N PHE A 7 -58.78 -49.53 -1.65
CA PHE A 7 -57.92 -48.58 -0.95
C PHE A 7 -57.21 -47.70 -1.97
N ILE A 8 -57.63 -46.42 -2.07
CA ILE A 8 -56.95 -45.45 -2.92
C ILE A 8 -55.78 -44.88 -2.12
N ILE A 9 -54.54 -45.20 -2.48
CA ILE A 9 -53.29 -44.58 -1.96
C ILE A 9 -53.07 -43.30 -2.76
N LEU A 10 -53.33 -42.16 -2.12
CA LEU A 10 -53.00 -40.83 -2.64
C LEU A 10 -51.51 -40.54 -2.36
N ILE A 11 -50.65 -40.71 -3.40
CA ILE A 11 -49.22 -40.34 -3.32
C ILE A 11 -49.16 -38.81 -3.42
N GLY A 12 -48.97 -38.14 -2.29
CA GLY A 12 -48.69 -36.71 -2.21
C GLY A 12 -47.25 -36.45 -2.66
N LEU A 13 -47.08 -35.95 -3.89
CA LEU A 13 -45.81 -35.43 -4.39
C LEU A 13 -45.56 -34.08 -3.71
N GLY A 14 -44.81 -34.12 -2.61
CA GLY A 14 -44.32 -32.90 -1.91
C GLY A 14 -43.33 -32.19 -2.82
N PHE A 15 -43.76 -31.10 -3.43
CA PHE A 15 -42.89 -30.14 -4.09
C PHE A 15 -42.02 -29.46 -3.01
N MET A 16 -40.82 -29.98 -2.76
CA MET A 16 -39.80 -29.27 -1.99
C MET A 16 -39.34 -28.05 -2.80
N CYS A 17 -40.03 -26.92 -2.59
CA CYS A 17 -39.57 -25.64 -3.04
C CYS A 17 -38.33 -25.29 -2.23
N GLY A 18 -37.14 -25.67 -2.73
CA GLY A 18 -35.87 -25.24 -2.19
C GLY A 18 -35.80 -23.71 -2.29
N THR A 19 -35.94 -23.02 -1.17
CA THR A 19 -35.61 -21.59 -1.10
C THR A 19 -34.13 -21.44 -1.36
N ALA A 20 -33.76 -21.15 -2.62
CA ALA A 20 -32.42 -20.64 -2.90
C ALA A 20 -32.20 -19.39 -2.03
N PRO A 21 -31.05 -19.25 -1.35
CA PRO A 21 -30.77 -18.05 -0.60
C PRO A 21 -30.89 -16.85 -1.54
N ALA A 22 -31.71 -15.87 -1.17
CA ALA A 22 -31.86 -14.64 -1.92
C ALA A 22 -30.49 -13.98 -2.00
N GLN A 23 -29.84 -14.04 -3.16
CA GLN A 23 -28.65 -13.29 -3.45
C GLN A 23 -29.04 -11.80 -3.42
N ASP A 24 -28.48 -11.05 -2.46
CA ASP A 24 -28.71 -9.62 -2.32
C ASP A 24 -28.13 -8.88 -3.54
N LYS A 25 -28.94 -8.75 -4.57
CA LYS A 25 -28.59 -8.00 -5.76
C LYS A 25 -28.65 -6.50 -5.49
N ILE A 26 -27.62 -5.78 -5.93
CA ILE A 26 -27.46 -4.36 -5.66
C ILE A 26 -27.60 -3.58 -6.96
N LEU A 27 -28.48 -2.58 -6.95
CA LEU A 27 -28.60 -1.59 -8.00
C LEU A 27 -27.53 -0.51 -7.81
N ALA A 28 -26.72 -0.25 -8.83
CA ALA A 28 -25.72 0.80 -8.83
C ALA A 28 -25.67 1.52 -10.17
N GLU A 29 -25.47 2.83 -10.10
CA GLU A 29 -25.29 3.69 -11.28
C GLU A 29 -23.83 4.01 -11.49
N GLY A 30 -23.41 4.13 -12.75
CA GLY A 30 -22.12 4.63 -13.15
C GLY A 30 -22.26 5.60 -14.31
N MET A 31 -21.34 6.55 -14.39
CA MET A 31 -21.30 7.56 -15.44
C MET A 31 -19.88 7.71 -15.98
N ALA A 32 -19.77 8.03 -17.27
CA ALA A 32 -18.50 8.40 -17.89
C ALA A 32 -18.69 9.45 -18.98
N ALA A 33 -17.70 10.33 -19.14
CA ALA A 33 -17.72 11.34 -20.20
C ALA A 33 -17.44 10.71 -21.57
N ILE A 34 -18.17 11.18 -22.58
CA ILE A 34 -18.00 10.82 -23.99
C ILE A 34 -16.96 11.79 -24.58
N HIS A 35 -15.74 11.30 -24.82
CA HIS A 35 -14.70 12.08 -25.47
C HIS A 35 -14.60 11.72 -26.96
N SER A 36 -14.44 12.70 -27.82
CA SER A 36 -14.25 12.49 -29.27
C SER A 36 -15.31 11.58 -29.91
N ASN A 37 -16.55 11.65 -29.43
CA ASN A 37 -17.69 10.81 -29.86
C ASN A 37 -17.49 9.29 -29.70
N LEU A 38 -16.54 8.86 -28.83
CA LEU A 38 -16.26 7.45 -28.56
C LEU A 38 -17.26 6.91 -27.52
N VAL A 39 -18.50 6.65 -27.96
CA VAL A 39 -19.60 6.23 -27.08
C VAL A 39 -19.37 4.87 -26.45
N ASP A 40 -18.79 3.92 -27.16
CA ASP A 40 -18.52 2.57 -26.65
C ASP A 40 -17.53 2.60 -25.48
N ILE A 41 -16.46 3.41 -25.60
CA ILE A 41 -15.48 3.59 -24.51
C ILE A 41 -16.15 4.23 -23.29
N ALA A 42 -17.00 5.21 -23.49
CA ALA A 42 -17.72 5.85 -22.39
C ALA A 42 -18.72 4.88 -21.73
N ARG A 43 -19.37 4.03 -22.52
CA ARG A 43 -20.26 2.96 -22.02
C ARG A 43 -19.50 1.98 -21.13
N ASP A 44 -18.36 1.47 -21.58
CA ASP A 44 -17.55 0.52 -20.81
C ASP A 44 -17.05 1.14 -19.50
N LYS A 45 -16.57 2.37 -19.55
CA LYS A 45 -16.17 3.12 -18.34
C LYS A 45 -17.34 3.38 -17.39
N ALA A 46 -18.55 3.64 -17.93
CA ALA A 46 -19.74 3.83 -17.10
C ALA A 46 -20.14 2.51 -16.40
N ILE A 47 -20.01 1.36 -17.08
CA ILE A 47 -20.23 0.03 -16.49
C ILE A 47 -19.18 -0.23 -15.38
N ASP A 48 -17.91 0.07 -15.61
CA ASP A 48 -16.85 -0.07 -14.62
C ASP A 48 -17.12 0.78 -13.36
N ASN A 49 -17.55 2.02 -13.56
CA ASN A 49 -17.92 2.91 -12.46
C ASN A 49 -19.17 2.39 -11.71
N ALA A 50 -20.14 1.81 -12.40
CA ALA A 50 -21.32 1.20 -11.78
C ALA A 50 -20.94 -0.02 -10.94
N GLN A 51 -20.04 -0.89 -11.42
CA GLN A 51 -19.50 -2.02 -10.65
C GLN A 51 -18.75 -1.56 -9.41
N ARG A 52 -17.91 -0.53 -9.54
CA ARG A 52 -17.20 0.08 -8.42
C ARG A 52 -18.18 0.59 -7.36
N ASN A 53 -19.21 1.32 -7.76
CA ASN A 53 -20.22 1.86 -6.85
C ASN A 53 -21.06 0.75 -6.19
N ALA A 54 -21.30 -0.38 -6.86
CA ALA A 54 -21.95 -1.54 -6.27
C ALA A 54 -21.09 -2.14 -5.14
N VAL A 55 -19.80 -2.34 -5.38
CA VAL A 55 -18.85 -2.85 -4.38
C VAL A 55 -18.73 -1.86 -3.20
N GLU A 56 -18.62 -0.57 -3.46
CA GLU A 56 -18.54 0.48 -2.44
C GLU A 56 -19.74 0.45 -1.47
N ARG A 57 -20.94 0.31 -2.00
CA ARG A 57 -22.16 0.17 -1.17
C ARG A 57 -22.11 -1.04 -0.25
N VAL A 58 -21.68 -2.21 -0.76
CA VAL A 58 -21.57 -3.42 0.07
C VAL A 58 -20.51 -3.25 1.15
N VAL A 59 -19.34 -2.71 0.80
CA VAL A 59 -18.26 -2.45 1.76
C VAL A 59 -18.74 -1.49 2.84
N GLY A 60 -19.44 -0.41 2.47
CA GLY A 60 -20.01 0.55 3.42
C GLY A 60 -20.94 -0.11 4.42
N VAL A 61 -21.85 -0.99 3.97
CA VAL A 61 -22.74 -1.76 4.85
C VAL A 61 -21.97 -2.74 5.74
N MET A 62 -20.97 -3.44 5.21
CA MET A 62 -20.17 -4.38 6.00
C MET A 62 -19.39 -3.69 7.11
N ILE A 63 -18.90 -2.48 6.87
CA ILE A 63 -18.12 -1.71 7.83
C ILE A 63 -19.00 -1.10 8.92
N THR A 64 -20.17 -0.57 8.57
CA THR A 64 -21.12 -0.05 9.59
C THR A 64 -21.64 -1.14 10.52
N SER A 65 -21.59 -2.40 10.09
CA SER A 65 -21.98 -3.57 10.91
C SER A 65 -20.80 -4.16 11.71
N SER A 66 -19.55 -3.72 11.49
CA SER A 66 -18.38 -4.19 12.23
C SER A 66 -17.91 -3.14 13.24
N THR A 67 -17.48 -3.58 14.42
CA THR A 67 -16.99 -2.69 15.51
C THR A 67 -15.59 -2.12 15.22
N GLU A 68 -14.91 -2.58 14.16
CA GLU A 68 -13.56 -2.13 13.78
C GLU A 68 -13.58 -1.09 12.67
N VAL A 69 -13.51 0.18 13.05
CA VAL A 69 -13.50 1.34 12.12
C VAL A 69 -12.06 1.74 11.70
N GLU A 70 -11.03 1.13 12.29
CA GLU A 70 -9.63 1.47 11.96
C GLU A 70 -9.28 1.14 10.50
N ASN A 71 -8.64 2.10 9.82
CA ASN A 71 -8.14 1.99 8.44
C ASN A 71 -9.22 1.80 7.36
N PHE A 72 -10.41 2.37 7.57
CA PHE A 72 -11.53 2.25 6.64
C PHE A 72 -11.20 2.68 5.21
N GLN A 73 -10.61 3.87 5.04
CA GLN A 73 -10.30 4.40 3.71
C GLN A 73 -9.26 3.55 2.97
N LEU A 74 -8.25 3.07 3.67
CA LEU A 74 -7.25 2.17 3.13
C LEU A 74 -7.87 0.87 2.60
N LYS A 75 -8.77 0.26 3.38
CA LYS A 75 -9.50 -0.94 2.98
C LYS A 75 -10.40 -0.69 1.78
N LEU A 76 -11.11 0.43 1.80
CA LEU A 76 -12.03 0.82 0.73
C LEU A 76 -11.29 1.06 -0.58
N ASP A 77 -10.24 1.87 -0.58
CA ASP A 77 -9.48 2.18 -1.79
C ASP A 77 -8.86 0.94 -2.42
N ARG A 78 -8.31 0.03 -1.60
CA ARG A 78 -7.75 -1.24 -2.07
C ARG A 78 -8.81 -2.14 -2.68
N ILE A 79 -9.97 -2.28 -2.03
CA ILE A 79 -11.09 -3.07 -2.54
C ILE A 79 -11.64 -2.47 -3.83
N LEU A 80 -11.77 -1.15 -3.90
CA LEU A 80 -12.30 -0.47 -5.08
C LEU A 80 -11.34 -0.52 -6.28
N SER A 81 -10.03 -0.65 -6.08
CA SER A 81 -9.08 -0.87 -7.18
C SER A 81 -9.27 -2.25 -7.85
N GLU A 82 -9.79 -3.22 -7.10
CA GLU A 82 -10.04 -4.60 -7.55
C GLU A 82 -11.53 -4.91 -7.74
N SER A 83 -12.40 -3.89 -7.87
CA SER A 83 -13.86 -4.01 -7.82
C SER A 83 -14.44 -5.08 -8.76
N ARG A 84 -13.90 -5.22 -9.98
CA ARG A 84 -14.33 -6.26 -10.95
C ARG A 84 -14.17 -7.68 -10.39
N GLY A 85 -13.15 -7.95 -9.58
CA GLY A 85 -12.90 -9.26 -8.98
C GLY A 85 -13.94 -9.68 -7.94
N PHE A 86 -14.67 -8.71 -7.38
CA PHE A 86 -15.72 -8.96 -6.38
C PHE A 86 -17.13 -9.05 -6.98
N ILE A 87 -17.31 -8.70 -8.25
CA ILE A 87 -18.59 -8.90 -8.95
C ILE A 87 -18.67 -10.33 -9.44
N ASN A 88 -19.60 -11.12 -8.92
CA ASN A 88 -19.88 -12.47 -9.39
C ASN A 88 -20.59 -12.43 -10.74
N THR A 89 -21.68 -11.67 -10.82
CA THR A 89 -22.45 -11.43 -12.04
C THR A 89 -23.06 -10.04 -12.01
N TYR A 90 -23.31 -9.46 -13.18
CA TYR A 90 -24.09 -8.23 -13.29
C TYR A 90 -24.97 -8.24 -14.53
N ARG A 91 -26.01 -7.41 -14.51
CA ARG A 91 -26.92 -7.18 -15.63
C ARG A 91 -27.15 -5.68 -15.78
N VAL A 92 -27.06 -5.18 -17.00
CA VAL A 92 -27.43 -3.79 -17.30
C VAL A 92 -28.94 -3.68 -17.29
N ILE A 93 -29.49 -2.82 -16.44
CA ILE A 93 -30.93 -2.56 -16.29
C ILE A 93 -31.36 -1.42 -17.20
N SER A 94 -30.54 -0.36 -17.26
CA SER A 94 -30.78 0.79 -18.12
C SER A 94 -29.47 1.44 -18.52
N GLU A 95 -29.48 2.00 -19.72
CA GLU A 95 -28.37 2.80 -20.20
C GLU A 95 -28.92 3.98 -21.02
N LYS A 96 -28.27 5.14 -20.88
CA LYS A 96 -28.71 6.36 -21.55
C LYS A 96 -27.53 7.30 -21.80
N ARG A 97 -27.51 7.89 -22.98
CA ARG A 97 -26.66 9.05 -23.26
C ARG A 97 -27.38 10.32 -22.78
N ASP A 98 -26.66 11.12 -21.99
CA ASP A 98 -27.14 12.39 -21.43
C ASP A 98 -26.13 13.49 -21.78
N GLY A 99 -26.32 14.11 -22.94
CA GLY A 99 -25.36 15.03 -23.53
C GLY A 99 -24.01 14.41 -23.80
N ASP A 100 -22.96 14.90 -23.14
CA ASP A 100 -21.59 14.41 -23.22
C ASP A 100 -21.27 13.34 -22.16
N MET A 101 -22.29 12.85 -21.46
CA MET A 101 -22.15 11.79 -20.47
C MET A 101 -22.89 10.53 -20.90
N TYR A 102 -22.33 9.37 -20.59
CA TYR A 102 -23.00 8.08 -20.70
C TYR A 102 -23.32 7.55 -19.30
N ARG A 103 -24.57 7.24 -19.05
CA ARG A 103 -25.07 6.73 -17.75
C ARG A 103 -25.52 5.29 -17.90
N VAL A 104 -25.14 4.44 -16.96
CA VAL A 104 -25.52 3.05 -16.89
C VAL A 104 -26.01 2.72 -15.50
N THR A 105 -27.11 1.98 -15.39
CA THR A 105 -27.56 1.36 -14.15
C THR A 105 -27.41 -0.15 -14.29
N ILE A 106 -26.73 -0.77 -13.35
CA ILE A 106 -26.57 -2.22 -13.27
C ILE A 106 -27.27 -2.79 -12.05
N GLU A 107 -27.70 -4.03 -12.17
CA GLU A 107 -28.00 -4.92 -11.03
C GLU A 107 -26.83 -5.89 -10.89
N ALA A 108 -26.13 -5.84 -9.78
CA ALA A 108 -24.91 -6.60 -9.54
C ALA A 108 -25.05 -7.53 -8.34
N ASP A 109 -24.51 -8.74 -8.46
CA ASP A 109 -24.26 -9.67 -7.36
C ASP A 109 -22.82 -9.50 -6.90
N VAL A 110 -22.63 -9.05 -5.67
CA VAL A 110 -21.32 -8.79 -5.06
C VAL A 110 -20.95 -9.89 -4.09
N GLY A 111 -19.78 -10.49 -4.29
CA GLY A 111 -19.24 -11.59 -3.48
C GLY A 111 -18.82 -11.15 -2.08
N LYS A 112 -19.76 -11.05 -1.14
CA LYS A 112 -19.53 -10.61 0.25
C LYS A 112 -18.43 -11.40 0.97
N GLY A 113 -18.32 -12.72 0.73
CA GLY A 113 -17.27 -13.56 1.29
C GLY A 113 -15.87 -13.13 0.86
N LYS A 114 -15.65 -12.94 -0.44
CA LYS A 114 -14.38 -12.47 -1.01
C LYS A 114 -14.00 -11.08 -0.48
N LEU A 115 -14.98 -10.18 -0.35
CA LEU A 115 -14.77 -8.85 0.22
C LEU A 115 -14.28 -8.92 1.66
N LYS A 116 -14.92 -9.76 2.49
CA LYS A 116 -14.53 -9.96 3.89
C LYS A 116 -13.10 -10.47 4.00
N GLU A 117 -12.76 -11.51 3.24
CA GLU A 117 -11.39 -12.06 3.19
C GLU A 117 -10.36 -11.00 2.79
N ARG A 118 -10.68 -10.14 1.81
CA ARG A 118 -9.78 -9.08 1.37
C ARG A 118 -9.61 -7.98 2.43
N MET A 119 -10.67 -7.60 3.11
CA MET A 119 -10.62 -6.64 4.22
C MET A 119 -9.76 -7.16 5.38
N GLU A 120 -9.89 -8.44 5.72
CA GLU A 120 -9.09 -9.10 6.75
C GLU A 120 -7.61 -9.18 6.33
N ALA A 121 -7.32 -9.46 5.05
CA ALA A 121 -5.96 -9.51 4.52
C ALA A 121 -5.24 -8.15 4.65
N VAL A 122 -5.90 -7.02 4.31
CA VAL A 122 -5.32 -5.67 4.46
C VAL A 122 -5.05 -5.35 5.93
N ASN A 123 -5.98 -5.68 6.83
CA ASN A 123 -5.76 -5.55 8.27
C ASN A 123 -4.54 -6.34 8.74
N LEU A 124 -4.43 -7.58 8.30
CA LEU A 124 -3.32 -8.44 8.67
C LEU A 124 -1.97 -7.87 8.22
N ILE A 125 -1.89 -7.29 7.01
CA ILE A 125 -0.68 -6.61 6.52
C ILE A 125 -0.30 -5.47 7.46
N MET A 126 -1.25 -4.57 7.77
CA MET A 126 -0.99 -3.43 8.65
C MET A 126 -0.60 -3.84 10.07
N MET A 127 -1.24 -4.89 10.62
CA MET A 127 -0.89 -5.41 11.95
C MET A 127 0.50 -6.05 11.97
N ARG A 128 0.83 -6.87 10.99
CA ARG A 128 2.14 -7.54 10.90
C ARG A 128 3.28 -6.56 10.66
N LYS A 129 3.02 -5.47 9.94
CA LYS A 129 3.97 -4.35 9.79
C LYS A 129 3.95 -3.38 10.98
N SER A 130 3.26 -3.74 12.09
CA SER A 130 3.20 -2.96 13.33
C SER A 130 2.70 -1.53 13.14
N LYS A 131 1.82 -1.30 12.16
CA LYS A 131 1.26 0.02 11.80
C LYS A 131 2.40 1.04 11.61
N PRO A 132 3.21 0.94 10.55
CA PRO A 132 4.42 1.72 10.37
C PRO A 132 4.12 3.22 10.37
N ARG A 133 5.03 3.98 10.98
CA ARG A 133 4.98 5.45 10.95
C ARG A 133 5.71 5.95 9.71
N LEU A 134 5.07 6.85 9.00
CA LEU A 134 5.61 7.44 7.78
C LEU A 134 6.18 8.82 8.07
N MET A 135 7.27 9.15 7.41
CA MET A 135 7.80 10.50 7.31
C MET A 135 7.67 10.93 5.85
N ILE A 136 7.07 12.08 5.62
CA ILE A 136 6.85 12.63 4.28
C ILE A 136 7.59 13.94 4.18
N ILE A 137 8.54 14.03 3.24
CA ILE A 137 9.39 15.22 3.08
C ILE A 137 9.46 15.56 1.60
N PHE A 138 9.11 16.79 1.27
CA PHE A 138 9.32 17.36 -0.05
C PHE A 138 10.44 18.40 0.00
N GLY A 139 11.29 18.39 -1.03
CA GLY A 139 12.43 19.30 -1.12
C GLY A 139 12.56 19.89 -2.51
N GLY A 140 12.83 21.20 -2.57
CA GLY A 140 13.02 21.96 -3.81
C GLY A 140 12.57 23.42 -3.67
N GLN A 141 11.47 23.80 -4.28
CA GLN A 141 10.93 25.17 -4.20
C GLN A 141 9.92 25.28 -3.05
N ALA A 142 10.31 25.86 -1.95
CA ALA A 142 9.65 25.80 -0.65
C ALA A 142 8.10 25.92 -0.62
N GLN A 143 7.49 26.82 -1.38
CA GLN A 143 6.04 27.00 -1.33
C GLN A 143 5.25 25.88 -2.04
N LYS A 144 5.78 25.38 -3.15
CA LYS A 144 5.12 24.32 -3.95
C LYS A 144 5.26 22.96 -3.27
N ASP A 145 6.42 22.72 -2.67
CA ASP A 145 6.68 21.51 -1.92
C ASP A 145 5.79 21.42 -0.67
N ALA A 146 5.53 22.56 0.01
CA ALA A 146 4.64 22.58 1.16
C ALA A 146 3.18 22.17 0.81
N VAL A 147 2.67 22.57 -0.36
CA VAL A 147 1.34 22.16 -0.84
C VAL A 147 1.33 20.65 -1.11
N ALA A 148 2.36 20.15 -1.79
CA ALA A 148 2.48 18.73 -2.12
C ALA A 148 2.61 17.87 -0.87
N GLU A 149 3.47 18.25 0.06
CA GLU A 149 3.69 17.56 1.32
C GLU A 149 2.40 17.50 2.15
N ALA A 150 1.70 18.63 2.28
CA ALA A 150 0.43 18.68 3.02
C ALA A 150 -0.65 17.81 2.37
N ALA A 151 -0.73 17.80 1.02
CA ALA A 151 -1.68 16.95 0.30
C ALA A 151 -1.36 15.45 0.48
N MET A 152 -0.09 15.07 0.36
CA MET A 152 0.38 13.72 0.57
C MET A 152 0.11 13.27 2.02
N ALA A 153 0.44 14.12 3.00
CA ALA A 153 0.21 13.85 4.42
C ALA A 153 -1.27 13.64 4.73
N ARG A 154 -2.15 14.53 4.23
CA ARG A 154 -3.60 14.37 4.39
C ARG A 154 -4.09 13.04 3.83
N TYR A 155 -3.62 12.65 2.65
CA TYR A 155 -4.01 11.40 2.01
C TYR A 155 -3.61 10.19 2.88
N PHE A 156 -2.37 10.10 3.33
CA PHE A 156 -1.93 8.97 4.15
C PHE A 156 -2.58 8.95 5.54
N MET A 157 -2.79 10.11 6.18
CA MET A 157 -3.52 10.19 7.46
C MET A 157 -4.98 9.74 7.32
N SER A 158 -5.68 10.15 6.27
CA SER A 158 -7.07 9.71 6.02
C SER A 158 -7.16 8.20 5.75
N ASN A 159 -6.07 7.58 5.32
CA ASN A 159 -5.94 6.14 5.15
C ASN A 159 -5.37 5.41 6.38
N GLY A 160 -5.33 6.08 7.55
CA GLY A 160 -5.01 5.47 8.83
C GLY A 160 -3.52 5.31 9.14
N PHE A 161 -2.62 5.90 8.35
CA PHE A 161 -1.20 5.92 8.66
C PHE A 161 -0.87 6.98 9.72
N LYS A 162 0.09 6.66 10.59
CA LYS A 162 0.66 7.62 11.54
C LYS A 162 1.83 8.34 10.89
N LEU A 163 1.87 9.66 11.01
CA LEU A 163 2.95 10.46 10.44
C LEU A 163 3.89 10.97 11.51
N VAL A 164 5.16 11.07 11.15
CA VAL A 164 6.19 11.82 11.86
C VAL A 164 6.23 13.23 11.27
N ASP A 165 6.32 14.23 12.14
CA ASP A 165 6.34 15.63 11.72
C ASP A 165 7.65 15.98 11.02
N ALA A 166 7.55 16.30 9.73
CA ALA A 166 8.69 16.68 8.90
C ALA A 166 9.32 18.03 9.32
N GLU A 167 8.59 18.93 9.97
CA GLU A 167 9.15 20.19 10.44
C GLU A 167 10.17 19.97 11.59
N VAL A 168 9.93 19.00 12.45
CA VAL A 168 10.87 18.63 13.50
C VAL A 168 12.19 18.14 12.89
N VAL A 169 12.11 17.42 11.78
CA VAL A 169 13.29 16.95 11.04
C VAL A 169 14.05 18.13 10.42
N ARG A 170 13.35 19.06 9.77
CA ARG A 170 13.96 20.24 9.11
C ARG A 170 14.64 21.18 10.07
N LYS A 171 14.19 21.29 11.32
CA LYS A 171 14.86 22.08 12.37
C LYS A 171 16.23 21.54 12.75
N ASN A 172 16.54 20.30 12.41
CA ASN A 172 17.85 19.72 12.64
C ASN A 172 18.77 20.03 11.44
N ARG A 173 19.78 20.90 11.65
CA ARG A 173 20.74 21.33 10.62
C ARG A 173 21.41 20.20 9.85
N LYS A 174 21.52 19.02 10.45
CA LYS A 174 22.09 17.82 9.81
C LYS A 174 21.24 17.35 8.63
N TYR A 175 19.94 17.63 8.62
CA TYR A 175 18.97 17.14 7.64
C TYR A 175 18.34 18.26 6.78
N GLU A 176 18.97 19.44 6.74
CA GLU A 176 18.45 20.59 5.95
C GLU A 176 18.38 20.30 4.44
N ASN A 177 19.33 19.53 3.91
CA ASN A 177 19.37 19.23 2.49
C ASN A 177 18.72 17.88 2.18
N ILE A 178 17.44 17.92 1.82
CA ILE A 178 16.62 16.75 1.50
C ILE A 178 17.12 16.01 0.26
N GLN A 179 17.70 16.70 -0.71
CA GLN A 179 18.26 16.06 -1.92
C GLN A 179 19.46 15.19 -1.55
N THR A 180 20.28 15.62 -0.60
CA THR A 180 21.40 14.81 -0.08
C THR A 180 20.89 13.59 0.67
N LEU A 181 19.80 13.73 1.45
CA LEU A 181 19.16 12.60 2.14
C LEU A 181 18.68 11.52 1.18
N ALA A 182 18.10 11.90 0.06
CA ALA A 182 17.59 10.96 -0.95
C ALA A 182 18.70 10.11 -1.60
N GLY A 183 19.97 10.57 -1.54
CA GLY A 183 21.15 9.89 -2.09
C GLY A 183 22.02 9.17 -1.05
N ASP A 184 21.84 9.44 0.24
CA ASP A 184 22.64 8.86 1.33
C ASP A 184 21.81 7.94 2.24
N GLN A 185 21.89 6.63 1.98
CA GLN A 185 21.16 5.61 2.73
C GLN A 185 21.50 5.60 4.23
N ARG A 186 22.74 5.92 4.61
CA ARG A 186 23.15 5.93 6.03
C ARG A 186 22.52 7.10 6.75
N MET A 187 22.55 8.29 6.13
CA MET A 187 21.93 9.49 6.69
C MET A 187 20.40 9.32 6.79
N LEU A 188 19.78 8.69 5.81
CA LEU A 188 18.36 8.36 5.80
C LEU A 188 18.01 7.42 6.98
N ALA A 189 18.75 6.33 7.13
CA ALA A 189 18.52 5.36 8.20
C ALA A 189 18.74 5.98 9.59
N GLU A 190 19.76 6.83 9.76
CA GLU A 190 19.97 7.57 11.00
C GLU A 190 18.82 8.52 11.32
N MET A 191 18.39 9.29 10.33
CA MET A 191 17.24 10.20 10.46
C MET A 191 15.97 9.42 10.82
N SER A 192 15.66 8.38 10.10
CA SER A 192 14.48 7.54 10.34
C SER A 192 14.48 6.95 11.76
N HIS A 193 15.62 6.46 12.21
CA HIS A 193 15.78 5.95 13.55
C HIS A 193 15.57 7.03 14.62
N ASN A 194 16.19 8.20 14.46
CA ASN A 194 16.14 9.29 15.43
C ASN A 194 14.72 9.84 15.60
N PHE A 195 13.93 9.86 14.54
CA PHE A 195 12.55 10.35 14.55
C PHE A 195 11.50 9.24 14.58
N GLY A 196 11.92 7.98 14.53
CA GLY A 196 11.06 6.81 14.64
C GLY A 196 10.13 6.63 13.47
N ALA A 197 10.60 6.86 12.24
CA ALA A 197 9.88 6.57 11.02
C ALA A 197 10.34 5.24 10.41
N GLU A 198 9.42 4.32 10.17
CA GLU A 198 9.72 3.03 9.52
C GLU A 198 9.71 3.14 8.00
N VAL A 199 8.98 4.13 7.45
CA VAL A 199 8.90 4.41 6.02
C VAL A 199 9.14 5.89 5.78
N VAL A 200 9.96 6.22 4.79
CA VAL A 200 10.23 7.59 4.38
C VAL A 200 9.77 7.81 2.95
N ILE A 201 9.00 8.86 2.74
CA ILE A 201 8.53 9.31 1.44
C ILE A 201 9.24 10.62 1.13
N ILE A 202 10.09 10.60 0.09
CA ILE A 202 10.80 11.79 -0.36
C ILE A 202 10.23 12.21 -1.71
N GLY A 203 9.80 13.47 -1.81
CA GLY A 203 9.22 14.01 -3.03
C GLY A 203 9.83 15.31 -3.49
N SER A 204 9.59 15.63 -4.75
CA SER A 204 9.89 16.93 -5.37
C SER A 204 8.77 17.36 -6.30
N VAL A 205 8.61 18.68 -6.47
CA VAL A 205 7.61 19.27 -7.36
C VAL A 205 8.29 20.19 -8.36
N ASP A 206 8.13 19.87 -9.63
CA ASP A 206 8.54 20.72 -10.75
C ASP A 206 7.32 21.37 -11.38
N CYS A 207 7.39 22.70 -11.56
CA CYS A 207 6.31 23.48 -12.14
C CYS A 207 6.79 24.27 -13.33
N THR A 208 6.07 24.17 -14.44
CA THR A 208 6.33 24.92 -15.67
C THR A 208 5.07 25.62 -16.17
N VAL A 209 5.25 26.80 -16.74
CA VAL A 209 4.18 27.55 -17.41
C VAL A 209 4.49 27.61 -18.88
N ASN A 210 3.58 27.15 -19.72
CA ASN A 210 3.62 27.36 -21.15
C ASN A 210 2.58 28.42 -21.53
N SER A 211 3.04 29.56 -22.12
CA SER A 211 2.16 30.61 -22.62
C SER A 211 2.17 30.60 -24.15
N PHE A 212 0.99 30.76 -24.72
CA PHE A 212 0.81 30.91 -26.16
C PHE A 212 -0.31 31.91 -26.46
N THR A 213 -0.23 32.57 -27.60
CA THR A 213 -1.22 33.57 -27.99
C THR A 213 -2.20 32.98 -28.98
N VAL A 214 -3.48 33.05 -28.67
CA VAL A 214 -4.59 32.65 -29.57
C VAL A 214 -5.45 33.88 -29.82
N ALA A 215 -5.58 34.29 -31.07
CA ALA A 215 -6.37 35.45 -31.48
C ALA A 215 -6.04 36.75 -30.67
N GLY A 216 -4.77 36.96 -30.33
CA GLY A 216 -4.32 38.11 -29.58
C GLY A 216 -4.49 38.02 -28.05
N ILE A 217 -4.99 36.91 -27.55
CA ILE A 217 -5.19 36.63 -26.12
C ILE A 217 -4.10 35.68 -25.65
N GLU A 218 -3.36 36.05 -24.60
CA GLU A 218 -2.40 35.14 -23.97
C GLU A 218 -3.15 34.07 -23.16
N VAL A 219 -2.90 32.80 -23.51
CA VAL A 219 -3.42 31.64 -22.81
C VAL A 219 -2.26 30.94 -22.13
N CYS A 220 -2.39 30.67 -20.84
CA CYS A 220 -1.39 29.97 -20.06
C CYS A 220 -1.85 28.55 -19.75
N SER A 221 -0.92 27.60 -19.88
CA SER A 221 -1.07 26.23 -19.41
C SER A 221 -0.03 25.97 -18.32
N ASN A 222 -0.50 25.73 -17.12
CA ASN A 222 0.33 25.38 -15.99
C ASN A 222 0.53 23.87 -15.97
N LYS A 223 1.79 23.39 -15.90
CA LYS A 223 2.13 21.98 -15.77
C LYS A 223 2.82 21.76 -14.44
N VAL A 224 2.37 20.76 -13.72
CA VAL A 224 3.00 20.25 -12.48
C VAL A 224 3.46 18.82 -12.73
N THR A 225 4.70 18.53 -12.31
CA THR A 225 5.25 17.17 -12.25
C THR A 225 5.63 16.90 -10.80
N VAL A 226 5.11 15.85 -10.23
CA VAL A 226 5.44 15.40 -8.87
C VAL A 226 6.18 14.07 -8.99
N SER A 227 7.37 13.99 -8.41
CA SER A 227 8.17 12.77 -8.34
C SER A 227 8.32 12.35 -6.88
N VAL A 228 8.16 11.06 -6.61
CA VAL A 228 8.17 10.49 -5.25
C VAL A 228 8.96 9.20 -5.22
N LYS A 229 9.70 9.01 -4.11
CA LYS A 229 10.40 7.78 -3.76
C LYS A 229 9.96 7.35 -2.37
N VAL A 230 9.45 6.13 -2.25
CA VAL A 230 9.10 5.48 -0.97
C VAL A 230 10.24 4.55 -0.58
N MET A 231 10.76 4.71 0.62
CA MET A 231 11.94 3.98 1.10
C MET A 231 11.68 3.37 2.48
N ASN A 232 12.30 2.23 2.71
CA ASN A 232 12.39 1.66 4.04
C ASN A 232 13.32 2.51 4.91
N GLY A 233 12.84 3.01 6.04
CA GLY A 233 13.56 3.91 6.91
C GLY A 233 14.78 3.26 7.57
N ASP A 234 14.76 1.94 7.80
CA ASP A 234 15.84 1.23 8.48
C ASP A 234 16.98 0.85 7.53
N THR A 235 16.63 0.39 6.34
CA THR A 235 17.58 -0.18 5.38
C THR A 235 17.93 0.79 4.25
N GLY A 236 17.11 1.82 4.02
CA GLY A 236 17.20 2.71 2.86
C GLY A 236 16.82 2.03 1.53
N GLU A 237 16.24 0.83 1.58
CA GLU A 237 15.77 0.13 0.37
C GLU A 237 14.60 0.89 -0.25
N ILE A 238 14.58 1.01 -1.58
CA ILE A 238 13.48 1.61 -2.30
C ILE A 238 12.32 0.60 -2.37
N ILE A 239 11.18 0.97 -1.80
CA ILE A 239 9.95 0.19 -1.85
C ILE A 239 9.22 0.47 -3.16
N SER A 240 9.09 1.75 -3.52
CA SER A 240 8.45 2.21 -4.75
C SER A 240 8.98 3.57 -5.18
N THR A 241 8.92 3.87 -6.48
CA THR A 241 9.25 5.18 -7.03
C THR A 241 8.42 5.45 -8.28
N ASP A 242 7.83 6.64 -8.35
CA ASP A 242 7.04 7.04 -9.52
C ASP A 242 6.96 8.55 -9.66
N SER A 243 6.44 8.99 -10.79
CA SER A 243 6.24 10.39 -11.14
C SER A 243 4.92 10.57 -11.88
N GLU A 244 4.17 11.61 -11.52
CA GLU A 244 2.91 11.96 -12.16
C GLU A 244 2.95 13.41 -12.64
N SER A 245 2.40 13.66 -13.83
CA SER A 245 2.32 15.00 -14.40
C SER A 245 0.89 15.35 -14.78
N LYS A 246 0.51 16.61 -14.50
CA LYS A 246 -0.77 17.16 -14.92
C LYS A 246 -0.59 18.57 -15.47
N SER A 247 -1.33 18.88 -16.53
CA SER A 247 -1.41 20.24 -17.09
C SER A 247 -2.86 20.73 -17.07
N ALA A 248 -3.05 22.01 -16.76
CA ALA A 248 -4.34 22.64 -16.84
C ALA A 248 -4.21 24.10 -17.31
N PRO A 249 -5.17 24.62 -18.09
CA PRO A 249 -5.26 26.03 -18.39
C PRO A 249 -5.62 26.81 -17.12
N GLY A 250 -5.13 28.03 -16.97
CA GLY A 250 -5.43 28.86 -15.81
C GLY A 250 -4.62 30.14 -15.78
N MET A 251 -4.71 30.85 -14.65
CA MET A 251 -3.85 32.00 -14.41
C MET A 251 -2.39 31.60 -14.32
N LYS A 252 -1.50 32.38 -14.89
CA LYS A 252 -0.06 32.12 -14.91
C LYS A 252 0.47 31.88 -13.51
N GLY A 253 1.01 30.66 -13.27
CA GLY A 253 1.64 30.32 -12.00
C GLY A 253 0.67 29.86 -10.90
N ASP A 254 -0.63 29.67 -11.17
CA ASP A 254 -1.55 29.03 -10.23
C ASP A 254 -1.41 27.51 -10.30
N PHE A 255 -0.57 26.97 -9.43
CA PHE A 255 -0.25 25.52 -9.40
C PHE A 255 -0.96 24.77 -8.28
N LYS A 256 -1.62 25.45 -7.34
CA LYS A 256 -2.08 24.83 -6.09
C LYS A 256 -3.01 23.63 -6.33
N LEU A 257 -4.11 23.86 -7.06
CA LEU A 257 -5.11 22.82 -7.31
C LEU A 257 -4.52 21.66 -8.11
N ILE A 258 -3.74 21.98 -9.15
CA ILE A 258 -3.11 20.96 -10.01
C ILE A 258 -2.12 20.12 -9.20
N THR A 259 -1.36 20.76 -8.29
CA THR A 259 -0.45 20.06 -7.39
C THR A 259 -1.20 19.09 -6.47
N GLU A 260 -2.28 19.56 -5.81
CA GLU A 260 -3.08 18.73 -4.91
C GLU A 260 -3.65 17.50 -5.63
N GLU A 261 -4.23 17.68 -6.82
CA GLU A 261 -4.80 16.58 -7.60
C GLU A 261 -3.74 15.59 -8.09
N THR A 262 -2.59 16.09 -8.54
CA THR A 262 -1.45 15.26 -9.00
C THR A 262 -0.89 14.43 -7.85
N VAL A 263 -0.72 15.06 -6.68
CA VAL A 263 -0.22 14.39 -5.47
C VAL A 263 -1.18 13.33 -4.99
N VAL A 264 -2.48 13.59 -4.94
CA VAL A 264 -3.47 12.59 -4.48
C VAL A 264 -3.48 11.37 -5.39
N LYS A 265 -3.40 11.57 -6.71
CA LYS A 265 -3.31 10.47 -7.68
C LYS A 265 -2.03 9.64 -7.46
N LEU A 266 -0.88 10.30 -7.28
CA LEU A 266 0.40 9.66 -7.05
C LEU A 266 0.44 8.95 -5.69
N ALA A 267 -0.08 9.58 -4.62
CA ALA A 267 -0.17 9.01 -3.28
C ALA A 267 -0.95 7.70 -3.27
N LYS A 268 -2.07 7.66 -3.97
CA LYS A 268 -2.88 6.45 -4.12
C LYS A 268 -2.07 5.32 -4.75
N LYS A 269 -1.39 5.59 -5.87
CA LYS A 269 -0.56 4.61 -6.55
C LYS A 269 0.59 4.10 -5.67
N MET A 270 1.30 5.02 -5.01
CA MET A 270 2.40 4.67 -4.10
C MET A 270 1.94 3.80 -2.93
N MET A 271 0.77 4.10 -2.37
CA MET A 271 0.18 3.30 -1.31
C MET A 271 -0.15 1.87 -1.78
N GLU A 272 -0.77 1.74 -2.96
CA GLU A 272 -1.11 0.43 -3.54
C GLU A 272 0.15 -0.41 -3.77
N GLU A 273 1.19 0.14 -4.40
CA GLU A 273 2.46 -0.54 -4.65
C GLU A 273 3.18 -0.92 -3.34
N THR A 274 3.14 -0.05 -2.33
CA THR A 274 3.71 -0.34 -1.01
C THR A 274 2.99 -1.50 -0.33
N LEU A 275 1.66 -1.52 -0.36
CA LEU A 275 0.87 -2.62 0.19
C LEU A 275 1.10 -3.93 -0.55
N ASP A 276 1.25 -3.90 -1.88
CA ASP A 276 1.55 -5.07 -2.69
C ASP A 276 2.92 -5.66 -2.33
N ARG A 277 3.93 -4.80 -2.20
CA ARG A 277 5.27 -5.21 -1.77
C ARG A 277 5.21 -5.87 -0.39
N TRP A 278 4.57 -5.23 0.59
CA TRP A 278 4.40 -5.79 1.93
C TRP A 278 3.59 -7.09 1.96
N SER A 279 2.55 -7.20 1.16
CA SER A 279 1.78 -8.44 1.03
C SER A 279 2.64 -9.60 0.53
N SER A 280 3.45 -9.33 -0.49
CA SER A 280 4.38 -10.30 -1.07
C SER A 280 5.45 -10.76 -0.04
N GLU A 281 6.00 -9.84 0.73
CA GLU A 281 6.95 -10.14 1.81
C GLU A 281 6.31 -11.00 2.92
N LEU A 282 5.07 -10.73 3.30
CA LEU A 282 4.37 -11.47 4.35
C LEU A 282 3.94 -12.88 3.95
N THR A 283 3.73 -13.12 2.65
CA THR A 283 3.32 -14.43 2.14
C THR A 283 4.51 -15.36 1.87
N ASN A 284 5.66 -14.80 1.51
CA ASN A 284 6.83 -15.55 1.12
C ASN A 284 7.88 -15.64 2.25
N THR A 285 8.67 -14.59 2.37
CA THR A 285 9.76 -14.45 3.35
C THR A 285 9.94 -12.98 3.68
N VAL A 286 10.46 -12.70 4.87
CA VAL A 286 10.90 -11.36 5.29
C VAL A 286 12.40 -11.29 5.15
N THR A 287 12.91 -10.25 4.50
CA THR A 287 14.34 -9.97 4.45
C THR A 287 14.70 -9.06 5.62
N VAL A 288 15.60 -9.52 6.49
CA VAL A 288 16.11 -8.76 7.64
C VAL A 288 17.59 -8.53 7.45
N LYS A 289 18.00 -7.25 7.53
CA LYS A 289 19.41 -6.87 7.51
C LYS A 289 20.03 -7.17 8.88
N LEU A 290 21.10 -7.96 8.91
CA LEU A 290 21.85 -8.29 10.10
C LEU A 290 23.28 -7.74 10.01
N LEU A 291 23.61 -6.81 10.91
CA LEU A 291 24.97 -6.28 11.08
C LEU A 291 25.60 -6.92 12.31
N VAL A 292 26.70 -7.63 12.14
CA VAL A 292 27.40 -8.27 13.25
C VAL A 292 28.84 -7.74 13.33
N SER A 293 29.26 -7.37 14.52
CA SER A 293 30.63 -6.92 14.84
C SER A 293 31.28 -7.83 15.89
N GLY A 294 32.62 -7.74 16.03
CA GLY A 294 33.36 -8.55 16.98
C GLY A 294 33.72 -9.94 16.47
N LEU A 295 33.75 -10.14 15.14
CA LEU A 295 34.24 -11.38 14.51
C LEU A 295 35.73 -11.23 14.27
N ASP A 296 36.57 -11.79 15.16
CA ASP A 296 38.02 -11.59 15.15
C ASP A 296 38.69 -12.22 13.94
N SER A 297 38.07 -13.25 13.35
CA SER A 297 38.59 -13.95 12.20
C SER A 297 37.52 -14.27 11.15
N TYR A 298 37.95 -14.58 9.93
CA TYR A 298 37.05 -15.11 8.90
C TYR A 298 36.49 -16.49 9.28
N GLU A 299 37.22 -17.25 10.10
CA GLU A 299 36.77 -18.54 10.61
C GLU A 299 35.57 -18.37 11.58
N ASP A 300 35.60 -17.35 12.45
CA ASP A 300 34.48 -17.01 13.33
C ASP A 300 33.25 -16.60 12.53
N LEU A 301 33.44 -15.84 11.44
CA LEU A 301 32.35 -15.54 10.52
C LEU A 301 31.73 -16.81 9.94
N MET A 302 32.55 -17.76 9.47
CA MET A 302 32.04 -19.00 8.88
C MET A 302 31.30 -19.85 9.92
N ARG A 303 31.83 -19.94 11.15
CA ARG A 303 31.16 -20.61 12.28
C ARG A 303 29.85 -19.95 12.62
N PHE A 304 29.84 -18.62 12.73
CA PHE A 304 28.64 -17.83 13.00
C PHE A 304 27.56 -18.07 11.92
N LYS A 305 27.91 -18.00 10.63
CA LYS A 305 26.98 -18.25 9.52
C LYS A 305 26.38 -19.66 9.59
N ASN A 306 27.18 -20.67 9.89
CA ASN A 306 26.70 -22.05 10.03
C ASN A 306 25.73 -22.19 11.20
N LEU A 307 26.09 -21.64 12.38
CA LEU A 307 25.22 -21.67 13.56
C LEU A 307 23.90 -20.90 13.31
N LEU A 308 23.98 -19.74 12.64
CA LEU A 308 22.83 -18.93 12.31
C LEU A 308 21.82 -19.71 11.45
N SER A 309 22.30 -20.40 10.39
CA SER A 309 21.43 -21.19 9.52
C SER A 309 20.75 -22.37 10.23
N MET A 310 21.37 -22.89 11.31
CA MET A 310 20.85 -23.99 12.10
C MET A 310 19.92 -23.53 13.25
N ALA A 311 20.22 -22.40 13.88
CA ALA A 311 19.51 -21.91 15.06
C ALA A 311 18.27 -21.11 14.73
N VAL A 312 18.25 -20.40 13.59
CA VAL A 312 17.15 -19.49 13.21
C VAL A 312 15.95 -20.29 12.70
N LYS A 313 14.84 -20.14 13.43
CA LYS A 313 13.55 -20.75 13.03
C LYS A 313 13.03 -20.07 11.77
N GLY A 314 12.68 -20.90 10.78
CA GLY A 314 12.16 -20.39 9.52
C GLY A 314 13.22 -19.81 8.58
N PHE A 315 14.51 -20.04 8.84
CA PHE A 315 15.61 -19.68 7.95
C PHE A 315 15.37 -20.21 6.53
N LYS A 316 15.64 -19.37 5.52
CA LYS A 316 15.51 -19.71 4.11
C LYS A 316 16.84 -19.54 3.37
N GLU A 317 17.35 -18.32 3.38
CA GLU A 317 18.54 -17.95 2.63
C GLU A 317 19.32 -16.86 3.37
N MET A 318 20.60 -16.72 3.08
CA MET A 318 21.48 -15.71 3.65
C MET A 318 22.44 -15.20 2.57
N TYR A 319 22.45 -13.88 2.40
CA TYR A 319 23.32 -13.20 1.45
C TYR A 319 24.33 -12.33 2.19
N GLN A 320 25.61 -12.63 2.04
CA GLN A 320 26.68 -11.77 2.59
C GLN A 320 26.91 -10.58 1.66
N ARG A 321 26.70 -9.37 2.17
CA ARG A 321 26.90 -8.13 1.42
C ARG A 321 28.31 -7.59 1.56
N SER A 322 28.87 -7.66 2.79
CA SER A 322 30.25 -7.26 3.03
C SER A 322 30.83 -7.97 4.25
N TYR A 323 32.15 -8.02 4.32
CA TYR A 323 32.91 -8.36 5.53
C TYR A 323 34.16 -7.49 5.57
N VAL A 324 34.27 -6.61 6.58
CA VAL A 324 35.37 -5.66 6.72
C VAL A 324 35.72 -5.52 8.20
N GLN A 325 36.98 -5.78 8.55
CA GLN A 325 37.52 -5.55 9.89
C GLN A 325 36.67 -6.12 11.03
N GLY A 326 36.31 -7.39 10.93
CA GLY A 326 35.51 -8.07 11.95
C GLY A 326 34.03 -7.67 11.99
N ARG A 327 33.56 -6.96 10.97
CA ARG A 327 32.14 -6.62 10.78
C ARG A 327 31.59 -7.26 9.54
N VAL A 328 30.42 -7.88 9.64
CA VAL A 328 29.71 -8.48 8.52
C VAL A 328 28.35 -7.82 8.34
N ASP A 329 27.94 -7.64 7.10
CA ASP A 329 26.61 -7.22 6.66
C ASP A 329 25.96 -8.40 5.95
N LEU A 330 24.85 -8.90 6.47
CA LEU A 330 24.09 -10.03 5.96
C LEU A 330 22.64 -9.64 5.71
N ASP A 331 22.07 -10.07 4.60
CA ASP A 331 20.63 -10.09 4.41
C ASP A 331 20.14 -11.52 4.67
N LEU A 332 19.18 -11.66 5.58
CA LEU A 332 18.59 -12.92 5.96
C LEU A 332 17.14 -13.01 5.47
N GLU A 333 16.84 -14.04 4.70
CA GLU A 333 15.46 -14.36 4.34
C GLU A 333 14.92 -15.40 5.32
N ILE A 334 13.85 -15.03 6.03
CA ILE A 334 13.23 -15.87 7.05
C ILE A 334 11.71 -15.93 6.91
N LYS A 335 11.12 -17.03 7.36
CA LYS A 335 9.68 -17.09 7.66
C LYS A 335 9.47 -16.74 9.14
N GLY A 336 9.03 -15.52 9.42
CA GLY A 336 8.86 -15.04 10.79
C GLY A 336 8.86 -13.53 10.89
N ASN A 337 9.32 -13.03 12.01
CA ASN A 337 9.49 -11.60 12.26
C ASN A 337 10.87 -11.29 12.83
N THR A 338 11.26 -10.03 12.79
CA THR A 338 12.59 -9.58 13.22
C THR A 338 12.84 -9.80 14.72
N GLN A 339 11.81 -9.70 15.56
CA GLN A 339 11.95 -9.94 17.00
C GLN A 339 12.30 -11.41 17.28
N GLY A 340 11.57 -12.37 16.70
CA GLY A 340 11.87 -13.78 16.85
C GLY A 340 13.24 -14.17 16.30
N LEU A 341 13.66 -13.53 15.19
CA LEU A 341 15.02 -13.67 14.67
C LEU A 341 16.06 -13.17 15.67
N ALA A 342 15.85 -12.01 16.30
CA ALA A 342 16.76 -11.47 17.30
C ALA A 342 16.89 -12.39 18.53
N ASP A 343 15.78 -12.99 18.97
CA ASP A 343 15.77 -13.94 20.08
C ASP A 343 16.57 -15.22 19.72
N ASP A 344 16.39 -15.75 18.52
CA ASP A 344 17.16 -16.91 18.03
C ASP A 344 18.66 -16.57 17.89
N ILE A 345 19.02 -15.36 17.38
CA ILE A 345 20.42 -14.89 17.27
C ILE A 345 21.07 -14.72 18.65
N ALA A 346 20.35 -14.17 19.62
CA ALA A 346 20.85 -13.98 20.97
C ALA A 346 21.21 -15.28 21.70
N ALA A 347 20.61 -16.39 21.28
CA ALA A 347 20.90 -17.74 21.81
C ALA A 347 22.17 -18.37 21.20
N ILE A 348 22.76 -17.78 20.15
CA ILE A 348 23.96 -18.33 19.48
C ILE A 348 25.21 -18.06 20.31
N THR A 349 26.08 -19.07 20.39
CA THR A 349 27.41 -18.96 21.00
C THR A 349 28.45 -19.35 19.95
N VAL A 350 29.43 -18.47 19.69
CA VAL A 350 30.50 -18.68 18.71
C VAL A 350 31.86 -18.71 19.42
N SER A 351 32.63 -19.76 19.29
CA SER A 351 34.00 -19.87 19.88
C SER A 351 34.05 -19.53 21.39
N GLY A 352 32.96 -19.80 22.13
CA GLY A 352 32.84 -19.45 23.57
C GLY A 352 32.28 -18.04 23.84
N GLY A 353 32.20 -17.18 22.83
CA GLY A 353 31.62 -15.85 22.93
C GLY A 353 30.10 -15.87 22.71
N LYS A 354 29.37 -14.96 23.37
CA LYS A 354 27.92 -14.81 23.25
C LYS A 354 27.57 -13.67 22.30
N VAL A 355 26.51 -13.85 21.53
CA VAL A 355 25.99 -12.79 20.69
C VAL A 355 25.06 -11.88 21.51
N LYS A 356 25.43 -10.61 21.58
CA LYS A 356 24.63 -9.55 22.22
C LYS A 356 23.90 -8.76 21.14
N ILE A 357 22.59 -8.67 21.27
CA ILE A 357 21.81 -7.76 20.42
C ILE A 357 22.01 -6.32 20.90
N VAL A 358 22.43 -5.45 20.00
CA VAL A 358 22.71 -4.02 20.27
C VAL A 358 21.52 -3.17 19.88
N LYS A 359 20.89 -3.51 18.75
CA LYS A 359 19.75 -2.76 18.21
C LYS A 359 18.80 -3.69 17.45
N ILE A 360 17.52 -3.44 17.58
CA ILE A 360 16.47 -4.10 16.78
C ILE A 360 15.56 -3.01 16.22
N THR A 361 15.30 -3.08 14.93
CA THR A 361 14.26 -2.32 14.24
C THR A 361 13.33 -3.27 13.51
N GLN A 362 12.38 -2.77 12.74
CA GLN A 362 11.44 -3.62 12.01
C GLN A 362 12.14 -4.53 10.98
N ASN A 363 13.21 -4.06 10.34
CA ASN A 363 13.86 -4.76 9.24
C ASN A 363 15.39 -4.89 9.41
N GLN A 364 15.93 -4.51 10.58
CA GLN A 364 17.36 -4.57 10.84
C GLN A 364 17.66 -5.02 12.28
N ILE A 365 18.70 -5.82 12.42
CA ILE A 365 19.31 -6.20 13.70
C ILE A 365 20.78 -5.80 13.66
N GLU A 366 21.24 -5.18 14.75
CA GLU A 366 22.66 -5.00 15.02
C GLU A 366 23.06 -5.86 16.21
N ALA A 367 24.10 -6.64 16.04
CA ALA A 367 24.59 -7.57 17.04
C ALA A 367 26.12 -7.46 17.21
N MET A 368 26.61 -7.87 18.36
CA MET A 368 28.03 -7.90 18.68
C MET A 368 28.38 -9.25 19.32
N LEU A 369 29.43 -9.87 18.84
CA LEU A 369 30.01 -11.04 19.50
C LEU A 369 30.91 -10.54 20.66
N LEU A 370 30.64 -11.05 21.85
CA LEU A 370 31.41 -10.78 23.06
C LEU A 370 32.20 -12.03 23.43
N HIS A 371 33.52 -11.91 23.47
CA HIS A 371 34.46 -12.96 23.87
C HIS A 371 34.70 -12.98 25.37
#